data_32ad18aafe69deacf1957b0d9152e31d
#
_entry.id   32ad18aafe69deacf1957b0d9152e31d
#
_cell.length_a   1.000
_cell.length_b   1.000
_cell.length_c   1.000
_cell.angle_alpha   90.00
_cell.angle_beta   90.00
_cell.angle_gamma   90.00
#
_symmetry.space_group_name_H-M   'P 1'
#
loop_
_entity.id
_entity.type
_entity.pdbx_description
1 polymer ?
#
loop_
_entity_poly.entity_id
_entity_poly.type
_entity_poly.pdbx_seq_one_letter_code
_entity_poly.pdbx_strand_id
1 'polypeptide(L)'
;MDKTRLYISTTASDAHDVAKTNGLGIEIAEYCTAWNMDEEFSQTDAAVRNKLEGIRNRVLHAPYNELFPCAIDRKARALAAERYRQAIGLAKTYGATKVVVHGGYNPWIYYPVWYTEQSIIFWKEFLKQDPGVEIVLENVLETDPQWLLDIVKGVGNPRLK
;
A
#
# COMPACT_ATOMS: atom_id res chain seq x y z
N MET A 1 -15.36 18.08 8.33
CA MET A 1 -14.60 16.95 7.73
C MET A 1 -13.80 16.29 8.84
N ASP A 2 -13.84 14.98 8.96
CA ASP A 2 -13.09 14.22 9.96
C ASP A 2 -11.61 14.16 9.55
N LYS A 3 -10.78 14.98 10.21
CA LYS A 3 -9.34 15.08 9.92
C LYS A 3 -8.55 13.82 10.24
N THR A 4 -9.10 12.91 11.06
CA THR A 4 -8.44 11.64 11.42
C THR A 4 -8.32 10.67 10.24
N ARG A 5 -9.04 10.94 9.16
CA ARG A 5 -9.04 10.13 7.92
C ARG A 5 -8.25 10.80 6.78
N LEU A 6 -7.61 11.92 7.05
CA LEU A 6 -6.79 12.63 6.07
C LEU A 6 -5.31 12.41 6.38
N TYR A 7 -4.58 12.09 5.35
CA TYR A 7 -3.13 11.86 5.42
C TYR A 7 -2.43 12.76 4.41
N ILE A 8 -1.24 13.24 4.76
CA ILE A 8 -0.35 13.93 3.84
C ILE A 8 0.84 13.03 3.53
N SER A 9 1.18 12.91 2.27
CA SER A 9 2.29 12.08 1.83
C SER A 9 3.64 12.72 2.17
N THR A 10 4.57 11.90 2.66
CA THR A 10 5.96 12.30 2.97
C THR A 10 6.79 12.69 1.75
N THR A 11 6.24 12.57 0.54
CA THR A 11 6.86 13.12 -0.68
C THR A 11 6.94 14.65 -0.65
N ALA A 12 6.03 15.31 0.09
CA ALA A 12 6.12 16.75 0.34
C ALA A 12 7.17 17.02 1.42
N SER A 13 8.05 17.98 1.16
CA SER A 13 9.16 18.32 2.06
C SER A 13 8.69 18.88 3.42
N ASP A 14 7.52 19.50 3.46
CA ASP A 14 6.88 20.11 4.62
C ASP A 14 5.76 19.22 5.23
N ALA A 15 5.64 17.97 4.80
CA ALA A 15 4.57 17.05 5.22
C ALA A 15 4.45 16.96 6.75
N HIS A 16 5.57 16.87 7.48
CA HIS A 16 5.59 16.83 8.94
C HIS A 16 4.92 18.06 9.58
N ASP A 17 5.34 19.25 9.14
CA ASP A 17 4.85 20.51 9.72
C ASP A 17 3.37 20.74 9.39
N VAL A 18 2.98 20.42 8.16
CA VAL A 18 1.58 20.48 7.72
C VAL A 18 0.71 19.49 8.49
N ALA A 19 1.15 18.25 8.65
CA ALA A 19 0.43 17.24 9.41
C ALA A 19 0.24 17.68 10.88
N LYS A 20 1.32 18.11 11.53
CA LYS A 20 1.34 18.52 12.93
C LYS A 20 0.45 19.74 13.18
N THR A 21 0.58 20.77 12.33
CA THR A 21 -0.19 22.03 12.47
C THR A 21 -1.68 21.80 12.26
N ASN A 22 -2.06 20.91 11.35
CA ASN A 22 -3.46 20.70 10.98
C ASN A 22 -4.11 19.48 11.65
N GLY A 23 -3.37 18.69 12.43
CA GLY A 23 -3.87 17.48 13.07
C GLY A 23 -4.20 16.38 12.06
N LEU A 24 -3.39 16.26 11.00
CA LEU A 24 -3.53 15.22 9.96
C LEU A 24 -2.68 13.99 10.29
N GLY A 25 -2.97 12.89 9.60
CA GLY A 25 -2.09 11.75 9.55
C GLY A 25 -0.96 11.93 8.53
N ILE A 26 -0.01 11.01 8.58
CA ILE A 26 1.08 10.91 7.58
C ILE A 26 0.96 9.59 6.83
N GLU A 27 1.16 9.67 5.51
CA GLU A 27 1.42 8.55 4.64
C GLU A 27 2.92 8.46 4.35
N ILE A 28 3.53 7.37 4.82
CA ILE A 28 4.95 7.07 4.60
C ILE A 28 5.11 6.59 3.16
N ALA A 29 5.67 7.41 2.29
CA ALA A 29 5.81 7.13 0.86
C ALA A 29 7.26 6.83 0.42
N GLU A 30 8.22 6.89 1.31
CA GLU A 30 9.62 6.59 0.99
C GLU A 30 9.82 5.17 0.48
N TYR A 31 8.96 4.25 0.87
CA TYR A 31 9.01 2.84 0.48
C TYR A 31 8.16 2.48 -0.74
N CYS A 32 7.72 3.49 -1.52
CA CYS A 32 7.05 3.28 -2.82
C CYS A 32 7.95 2.58 -3.85
N THR A 33 9.25 2.58 -3.64
CA THR A 33 10.22 1.85 -4.43
C THR A 33 10.96 0.81 -3.59
N ALA A 34 11.18 -0.38 -4.16
CA ALA A 34 11.91 -1.45 -3.50
C ALA A 34 13.38 -1.07 -3.21
N TRP A 35 13.98 -0.19 -3.98
CA TRP A 35 15.33 0.33 -3.76
C TRP A 35 15.52 0.87 -2.33
N ASN A 36 14.57 1.66 -1.86
CA ASN A 36 14.60 2.24 -0.52
C ASN A 36 14.35 1.20 0.60
N MET A 37 13.85 0.03 0.24
CA MET A 37 13.65 -1.09 1.17
C MET A 37 14.88 -1.97 1.30
N ASP A 38 15.70 -2.03 0.28
CA ASP A 38 16.85 -2.92 0.17
C ASP A 38 18.17 -2.13 0.30
N GLU A 39 18.57 -1.39 -0.75
CA GLU A 39 19.90 -0.78 -0.85
C GLU A 39 20.05 0.48 0.02
N GLU A 40 18.99 1.32 0.10
CA GLU A 40 19.03 2.61 0.81
C GLU A 40 18.31 2.56 2.17
N PHE A 41 18.07 1.36 2.71
CA PHE A 41 17.22 1.19 3.89
C PHE A 41 17.66 2.04 5.09
N SER A 42 18.93 2.02 5.45
CA SER A 42 19.42 2.71 6.66
C SER A 42 19.21 4.24 6.58
N GLN A 43 19.48 4.82 5.42
CA GLN A 43 19.27 6.25 5.18
C GLN A 43 17.79 6.60 5.15
N THR A 44 17.00 5.79 4.49
CA THR A 44 15.54 5.94 4.38
C THR A 44 14.87 5.83 5.75
N ASP A 45 15.24 4.82 6.57
CA ASP A 45 14.70 4.63 7.93
C ASP A 45 14.95 5.86 8.81
N ALA A 46 16.16 6.41 8.78
CA ALA A 46 16.49 7.61 9.55
C ALA A 46 15.64 8.83 9.12
N ALA A 47 15.47 9.03 7.81
CA ALA A 47 14.65 10.11 7.27
C ALA A 47 13.16 9.95 7.64
N VAL A 48 12.62 8.74 7.52
CA VAL A 48 11.24 8.43 7.89
C VAL A 48 10.99 8.71 9.37
N ARG A 49 11.86 8.22 10.27
CA ARG A 49 11.70 8.45 11.71
C ARG A 49 11.63 9.93 12.07
N ASN A 50 12.47 10.75 11.44
CA ASN A 50 12.43 12.21 11.65
C ASN A 50 11.08 12.82 11.23
N LYS A 51 10.54 12.41 10.07
CA LYS A 51 9.24 12.89 9.57
C LYS A 51 8.05 12.41 10.42
N LEU A 52 8.20 11.36 11.19
CA LEU A 52 7.13 10.78 12.01
C LEU A 52 7.10 11.32 13.45
N GLU A 53 8.03 12.18 13.84
CA GLU A 53 8.15 12.66 15.21
C GLU A 53 6.88 13.38 15.69
N GLY A 54 6.28 12.88 16.77
CA GLY A 54 5.07 13.43 17.36
C GLY A 54 3.76 13.15 16.62
N ILE A 55 3.79 12.47 15.46
CA ILE A 55 2.60 12.12 14.68
C ILE A 55 2.24 10.66 14.92
N ARG A 56 1.02 10.40 15.40
CA ARG A 56 0.55 9.05 15.75
C ARG A 56 -0.27 8.38 14.65
N ASN A 57 -1.01 9.17 13.86
CA ASN A 57 -1.86 8.64 12.80
C ASN A 57 -1.03 8.41 11.53
N ARG A 58 -0.74 7.16 11.22
CA ARG A 58 0.21 6.77 10.17
C ARG A 58 -0.36 5.69 9.29
N VAL A 59 -0.12 5.81 8.00
CA VAL A 59 -0.28 4.75 7.00
C VAL A 59 1.02 4.62 6.22
N LEU A 60 1.23 3.49 5.56
CA LEU A 60 2.42 3.26 4.75
C LEU A 60 2.01 2.93 3.32
N HIS A 61 2.60 3.58 2.35
CA HIS A 61 2.44 3.22 0.95
C HIS A 61 3.42 2.12 0.57
N ALA A 62 2.91 0.99 0.07
CA ALA A 62 3.73 -0.12 -0.40
C ALA A 62 4.43 0.22 -1.73
N PRO A 63 5.51 -0.49 -2.08
CA PRO A 63 6.07 -0.38 -3.43
C PRO A 63 5.05 -0.82 -4.48
N TYR A 64 5.09 -0.19 -5.64
CA TYR A 64 4.12 -0.43 -6.71
C TYR A 64 4.76 -0.70 -8.08
N ASN A 65 6.02 -0.31 -8.28
CA ASN A 65 6.68 -0.53 -9.56
C ASN A 65 6.81 -2.03 -9.85
N GLU A 66 6.39 -2.44 -11.03
CA GLU A 66 6.44 -3.83 -11.53
C GLU A 66 5.66 -4.85 -10.67
N LEU A 67 4.85 -4.40 -9.72
CA LEU A 67 4.11 -5.27 -8.80
C LEU A 67 2.64 -5.40 -9.22
N PHE A 68 2.30 -6.55 -9.80
CA PHE A 68 0.96 -6.82 -10.32
C PHE A 68 0.37 -8.07 -9.65
N PRO A 69 -0.58 -7.92 -8.71
CA PRO A 69 -1.31 -9.06 -8.11
C PRO A 69 -1.96 -9.96 -9.16
N CYS A 70 -2.41 -9.38 -10.28
CA CYS A 70 -3.04 -10.08 -11.40
C CYS A 70 -2.06 -10.62 -12.45
N ALA A 71 -0.74 -10.53 -12.24
CA ALA A 71 0.26 -10.95 -13.23
C ALA A 71 0.01 -12.36 -13.74
N ILE A 72 0.22 -12.59 -15.04
CA ILE A 72 0.10 -13.91 -15.66
C ILE A 72 1.21 -14.82 -15.11
N ASP A 73 2.43 -14.31 -15.00
CA ASP A 73 3.56 -15.05 -14.46
C ASP A 73 3.43 -15.21 -12.94
N ARG A 74 3.49 -16.47 -12.49
CA ARG A 74 3.43 -16.80 -11.05
C ARG A 74 4.62 -16.23 -10.26
N LYS A 75 5.79 -16.10 -10.89
CA LYS A 75 6.98 -15.51 -10.23
C LYS A 75 6.79 -14.02 -10.00
N ALA A 76 6.18 -13.30 -10.95
CA ALA A 76 5.83 -11.89 -10.77
C ALA A 76 4.80 -11.70 -9.64
N ARG A 77 3.80 -12.58 -9.54
CA ARG A 77 2.86 -12.57 -8.39
C ARG A 77 3.56 -12.89 -7.07
N ALA A 78 4.51 -13.82 -7.07
CA ALA A 78 5.28 -14.15 -5.86
C ALA A 78 6.12 -12.96 -5.40
N LEU A 79 6.76 -12.24 -6.33
CA LEU A 79 7.50 -11.02 -6.04
C LEU A 79 6.58 -9.95 -5.43
N ALA A 80 5.40 -9.72 -6.01
CA ALA A 80 4.43 -8.78 -5.44
C ALA A 80 4.06 -9.17 -3.99
N ALA A 81 3.79 -10.45 -3.74
CA ALA A 81 3.47 -10.92 -2.39
C ALA A 81 4.63 -10.74 -1.41
N GLU A 82 5.86 -10.96 -1.83
CA GLU A 82 7.06 -10.76 -1.01
C GLU A 82 7.23 -9.29 -0.63
N ARG A 83 7.14 -8.38 -1.60
CA ARG A 83 7.25 -6.93 -1.38
C ARG A 83 6.14 -6.38 -0.49
N TYR A 84 4.92 -6.85 -0.64
CA TYR A 84 3.82 -6.45 0.25
C TYR A 84 4.03 -6.95 1.68
N ARG A 85 4.58 -8.16 1.90
CA ARG A 85 4.94 -8.63 3.25
C ARG A 85 6.03 -7.78 3.87
N GLN A 86 7.04 -7.38 3.09
CA GLN A 86 8.11 -6.48 3.54
C GLN A 86 7.52 -5.12 3.94
N ALA A 87 6.65 -4.52 3.11
CA ALA A 87 5.95 -3.28 3.44
C ALA A 87 5.09 -3.38 4.71
N ILE A 88 4.40 -4.50 4.92
CA ILE A 88 3.64 -4.78 6.15
C ILE A 88 4.58 -4.84 7.37
N GLY A 89 5.74 -5.44 7.24
CA GLY A 89 6.77 -5.44 8.29
C GLY A 89 7.20 -4.03 8.68
N LEU A 90 7.45 -3.18 7.69
CA LEU A 90 7.78 -1.76 7.90
C LEU A 90 6.62 -0.98 8.51
N ALA A 91 5.39 -1.21 8.05
CA ALA A 91 4.20 -0.58 8.63
C ALA A 91 4.10 -0.86 10.14
N LYS A 92 4.30 -2.10 10.55
CA LYS A 92 4.33 -2.49 11.97
C LYS A 92 5.46 -1.80 12.73
N THR A 93 6.65 -1.72 12.15
CA THR A 93 7.82 -1.04 12.74
C THR A 93 7.55 0.43 13.00
N TYR A 94 6.84 1.10 12.10
CA TYR A 94 6.50 2.52 12.25
C TYR A 94 5.15 2.77 12.95
N GLY A 95 4.46 1.73 13.38
CA GLY A 95 3.14 1.85 14.02
C GLY A 95 2.06 2.36 13.06
N ALA A 96 2.22 2.14 11.76
CA ALA A 96 1.18 2.39 10.77
C ALA A 96 0.09 1.32 10.87
N THR A 97 -1.16 1.74 10.77
CA THR A 97 -2.33 0.86 10.91
C THR A 97 -2.82 0.29 9.58
N LYS A 98 -2.39 0.91 8.49
CA LYS A 98 -2.79 0.55 7.12
C LYS A 98 -1.59 0.54 6.20
N VAL A 99 -1.68 -0.31 5.17
CA VAL A 99 -0.77 -0.33 4.03
C VAL A 99 -1.59 -0.04 2.77
N VAL A 100 -1.24 1.04 2.07
CA VAL A 100 -1.83 1.41 0.79
C VAL A 100 -1.10 0.62 -0.30
N VAL A 101 -1.86 0.01 -1.19
CA VAL A 101 -1.35 -0.82 -2.29
C VAL A 101 -2.10 -0.44 -3.56
N HIS A 102 -1.38 -0.20 -4.65
CA HIS A 102 -2.02 0.00 -5.96
C HIS A 102 -2.80 -1.26 -6.36
N GLY A 103 -3.97 -1.09 -6.98
CA GLY A 103 -4.73 -2.22 -7.53
C GLY A 103 -3.94 -3.05 -8.51
N GLY A 104 -3.02 -2.42 -9.25
CA GLY A 104 -2.10 -3.11 -10.16
C GLY A 104 -2.74 -3.43 -11.52
N TYR A 105 -3.72 -2.67 -11.93
CA TYR A 105 -4.27 -2.76 -13.28
C TYR A 105 -3.34 -2.10 -14.31
N ASN A 106 -3.12 -2.79 -15.42
CA ASN A 106 -2.44 -2.21 -16.58
C ASN A 106 -3.30 -2.44 -17.83
N PRO A 107 -3.89 -1.36 -18.41
CA PRO A 107 -4.85 -1.47 -19.52
C PRO A 107 -4.24 -1.98 -20.82
N TRP A 108 -2.90 -1.93 -20.97
CA TRP A 108 -2.21 -2.46 -22.14
C TRP A 108 -1.88 -3.95 -22.05
N ILE A 109 -2.03 -4.54 -20.86
CA ILE A 109 -1.67 -5.94 -20.60
C ILE A 109 -2.87 -6.78 -20.21
N TYR A 110 -3.78 -6.23 -19.38
CA TYR A 110 -4.84 -6.99 -18.75
C TYR A 110 -6.23 -6.52 -19.18
N TYR A 111 -7.12 -7.45 -19.44
CA TYR A 111 -8.55 -7.17 -19.52
C TYR A 111 -9.11 -7.02 -18.09
N PRO A 112 -10.15 -6.17 -17.89
CA PRO A 112 -10.74 -5.94 -16.56
C PRO A 112 -11.21 -7.22 -15.86
N VAL A 113 -11.82 -8.14 -16.59
CA VAL A 113 -12.26 -9.44 -16.03
C VAL A 113 -11.08 -10.24 -15.49
N TRP A 114 -9.99 -10.36 -16.28
CA TRP A 114 -8.77 -11.04 -15.85
C TRP A 114 -8.20 -10.39 -14.60
N TYR A 115 -8.07 -9.07 -14.62
CA TYR A 115 -7.55 -8.28 -13.50
C TYR A 115 -8.34 -8.57 -12.21
N THR A 116 -9.67 -8.49 -12.27
CA THR A 116 -10.54 -8.72 -11.11
C THR A 116 -10.42 -10.15 -10.59
N GLU A 117 -10.55 -11.14 -11.46
CA GLU A 117 -10.49 -12.56 -11.06
C GLU A 117 -9.13 -12.96 -10.47
N GLN A 118 -8.02 -12.58 -11.11
CA GLN A 118 -6.69 -12.94 -10.64
C GLN A 118 -6.31 -12.19 -9.36
N SER A 119 -6.72 -10.95 -9.22
CA SER A 119 -6.54 -10.20 -7.98
C SER A 119 -7.31 -10.81 -6.82
N ILE A 120 -8.54 -11.28 -7.04
CA ILE A 120 -9.30 -12.02 -6.01
C ILE A 120 -8.54 -13.29 -5.58
N ILE A 121 -8.02 -14.06 -6.53
CA ILE A 121 -7.25 -15.28 -6.23
C ILE A 121 -6.00 -14.93 -5.43
N PHE A 122 -5.26 -13.91 -5.86
CA PHE A 122 -4.05 -13.45 -5.18
C PHE A 122 -4.32 -13.02 -3.74
N TRP A 123 -5.28 -12.14 -3.53
CA TRP A 123 -5.58 -11.61 -2.21
C TRP A 123 -6.17 -12.65 -1.26
N LYS A 124 -6.97 -13.60 -1.76
CA LYS A 124 -7.43 -14.74 -0.94
C LYS A 124 -6.27 -15.57 -0.44
N GLU A 125 -5.29 -15.84 -1.29
CA GLU A 125 -4.10 -16.61 -0.89
C GLU A 125 -3.22 -15.82 0.07
N PHE A 126 -2.97 -14.54 -0.25
CA PHE A 126 -2.14 -13.65 0.55
C PHE A 126 -2.67 -13.49 1.99
N LEU A 127 -3.98 -13.36 2.13
CA LEU A 127 -4.67 -13.12 3.40
C LEU A 127 -5.05 -14.39 4.17
N LYS A 128 -4.58 -15.57 3.76
CA LYS A 128 -4.65 -16.78 4.61
C LYS A 128 -3.90 -16.58 5.93
N GLN A 129 -2.87 -15.75 5.92
CA GLN A 129 -2.19 -15.29 7.11
C GLN A 129 -2.63 -13.87 7.42
N ASP A 130 -3.10 -13.60 8.64
CA ASP A 130 -3.48 -12.25 9.05
C ASP A 130 -2.27 -11.30 8.98
N PRO A 131 -2.31 -10.26 8.17
CA PRO A 131 -1.22 -9.29 8.08
C PRO A 131 -1.06 -8.45 9.36
N GLY A 132 -2.06 -8.39 10.22
CA GLY A 132 -2.07 -7.57 11.44
C GLY A 132 -2.25 -6.07 11.20
N VAL A 133 -2.43 -5.65 9.93
CA VAL A 133 -2.76 -4.28 9.49
C VAL A 133 -3.90 -4.35 8.47
N GLU A 134 -4.56 -3.24 8.19
CA GLU A 134 -5.46 -3.14 7.04
C GLU A 134 -4.67 -2.94 5.75
N ILE A 135 -5.12 -3.56 4.67
CA ILE A 135 -4.61 -3.33 3.30
C ILE A 135 -5.68 -2.54 2.55
N VAL A 136 -5.31 -1.40 2.02
CA VAL A 136 -6.20 -0.50 1.30
C VAL A 136 -5.79 -0.47 -0.16
N LEU A 137 -6.68 -0.91 -1.05
CA LEU A 137 -6.45 -0.84 -2.49
C LEU A 137 -6.67 0.58 -2.99
N GLU A 138 -5.68 1.12 -3.68
CA GLU A 138 -5.75 2.41 -4.33
C GLU A 138 -5.98 2.24 -5.83
N ASN A 139 -6.94 2.99 -6.39
CA ASN A 139 -7.14 3.04 -7.83
C ASN A 139 -6.16 4.03 -8.48
N VAL A 140 -5.46 3.59 -9.51
CA VAL A 140 -4.49 4.41 -10.26
C VAL A 140 -4.81 4.43 -11.74
N LEU A 141 -4.92 3.27 -12.37
CA LEU A 141 -5.24 3.13 -13.79
C LEU A 141 -6.60 2.48 -14.01
N GLU A 142 -7.28 2.10 -12.95
CA GLU A 142 -8.64 1.60 -12.99
C GLU A 142 -9.61 2.73 -13.33
N THR A 143 -10.20 2.69 -14.52
CA THR A 143 -11.16 3.68 -15.00
C THR A 143 -12.54 3.50 -14.38
N ASP A 144 -12.82 2.31 -13.84
CA ASP A 144 -14.07 1.99 -13.16
C ASP A 144 -13.75 1.52 -11.73
N PRO A 145 -14.14 2.27 -10.69
CA PRO A 145 -13.92 1.88 -9.30
C PRO A 145 -14.67 0.59 -8.90
N GLN A 146 -15.63 0.17 -9.72
CA GLN A 146 -16.38 -1.07 -9.48
C GLN A 146 -15.45 -2.29 -9.46
N TRP A 147 -14.39 -2.30 -10.27
CA TRP A 147 -13.44 -3.42 -10.29
C TRP A 147 -12.74 -3.64 -8.94
N LEU A 148 -12.32 -2.56 -8.27
CA LEU A 148 -11.75 -2.65 -6.92
C LEU A 148 -12.79 -3.10 -5.89
N LEU A 149 -14.03 -2.58 -5.99
CA LEU A 149 -15.12 -3.03 -5.13
C LEU A 149 -15.42 -4.53 -5.32
N ASP A 150 -15.38 -5.02 -6.54
CA ASP A 150 -15.59 -6.43 -6.84
C ASP A 150 -14.46 -7.30 -6.30
N ILE A 151 -13.21 -6.82 -6.36
CA ILE A 151 -12.06 -7.49 -5.73
C ILE A 151 -12.27 -7.59 -4.22
N VAL A 152 -12.54 -6.47 -3.55
CA VAL A 152 -12.74 -6.44 -2.09
C VAL A 152 -13.88 -7.36 -1.66
N LYS A 153 -15.03 -7.28 -2.35
CA LYS A 153 -16.19 -8.14 -2.08
C LYS A 153 -15.89 -9.61 -2.38
N GLY A 154 -15.23 -9.88 -3.52
CA GLY A 154 -14.88 -11.23 -3.94
C GLY A 154 -13.88 -11.92 -3.01
N VAL A 155 -12.97 -11.16 -2.40
CA VAL A 155 -12.04 -11.67 -1.36
C VAL A 155 -12.77 -11.90 -0.05
N GLY A 156 -13.64 -11.01 0.38
CA GLY A 156 -14.46 -11.15 1.58
C GLY A 156 -13.68 -11.17 2.89
N ASN A 157 -12.47 -10.61 2.93
CA ASN A 157 -11.65 -10.55 4.13
C ASN A 157 -11.69 -9.13 4.72
N PRO A 158 -11.97 -8.96 6.04
CA PRO A 158 -12.08 -7.65 6.67
C PRO A 158 -10.77 -6.84 6.68
N ARG A 159 -9.63 -7.46 6.38
CA ARG A 159 -8.34 -6.77 6.26
C ARG A 159 -8.15 -6.08 4.92
N LEU A 160 -8.92 -6.42 3.88
CA LEU A 160 -8.84 -5.76 2.57
C LEU A 160 -9.97 -4.74 2.43
N LYS A 161 -9.59 -3.54 2.06
CA LYS A 161 -10.50 -2.39 1.89
C LYS A 161 -10.32 -1.77 0.51
#